data_24ad4404e11b2d1eafe59232f88aecaa
#
_entry.id   24ad4404e11b2d1eafe59232f88aecaa
#
_cell.length_a   1.000
_cell.length_b   1.000
_cell.length_c   1.000
_cell.angle_alpha   90.00
_cell.angle_beta   90.00
_cell.angle_gamma   90.00
#
_symmetry.space_group_name_H-M   'P 1'
#
loop_
_entity.id
_entity.type
_entity.pdbx_description
1 polymer ?
#
loop_
_entity_poly.entity_id
_entity_poly.type
_entity_poly.pdbx_seq_one_letter_code
_entity_poly.pdbx_strand_id
1 'polypeptide(L)'
;MAILKIDAERLWRRIMELSEFTEPNRPWTRLAFGENHRRCREWVRAQMAEAGLSVGVDPGGNMIGTREGRRKGLPAIACGSHSDTVPNGGRFDGAAGLAAAVEIASALADNDVELDHSLEVIDFLAEEPNEFGTSCVGSRAVAGELT
;
A
#
# COMPACT_ATOMS: atom_id res chain seq x y z
N MET A 1 -18.27 -17.11 15.40
CA MET A 1 -17.33 -16.15 14.79
C MET A 1 -17.59 -16.15 13.29
N ALA A 2 -18.02 -15.03 12.71
CA ALA A 2 -18.24 -14.95 11.27
C ALA A 2 -16.87 -15.09 10.56
N ILE A 3 -16.80 -15.93 9.52
CA ILE A 3 -15.62 -16.04 8.68
C ILE A 3 -15.63 -14.83 7.74
N LEU A 4 -14.66 -13.94 7.89
CA LEU A 4 -14.48 -12.82 6.97
C LEU A 4 -14.09 -13.37 5.58
N LYS A 5 -14.86 -13.03 4.56
CA LYS A 5 -14.57 -13.44 3.19
C LYS A 5 -13.90 -12.26 2.47
N ILE A 6 -12.74 -12.53 1.88
CA ILE A 6 -12.11 -11.63 0.92
C ILE A 6 -12.75 -11.81 -0.46
N ASP A 7 -12.75 -10.76 -1.27
CA ASP A 7 -13.11 -10.82 -2.68
C ASP A 7 -11.85 -11.10 -3.51
N ALA A 8 -11.65 -12.36 -3.89
CA ALA A 8 -10.46 -12.80 -4.63
C ALA A 8 -10.39 -12.17 -6.04
N GLU A 9 -11.55 -11.88 -6.67
CA GLU A 9 -11.58 -11.24 -7.99
C GLU A 9 -11.17 -9.76 -7.88
N ARG A 10 -11.64 -9.06 -6.85
CA ARG A 10 -11.24 -7.68 -6.56
C ARG A 10 -9.75 -7.58 -6.23
N LEU A 11 -9.23 -8.50 -5.41
CA LEU A 11 -7.79 -8.59 -5.10
C LEU A 11 -6.97 -8.78 -6.38
N TRP A 12 -7.36 -9.77 -7.20
CA TRP A 12 -6.66 -10.05 -8.46
C TRP A 12 -6.71 -8.86 -9.41
N ARG A 13 -7.87 -8.24 -9.57
CA ARG A 13 -8.03 -7.03 -10.39
C ARG A 13 -7.10 -5.91 -9.93
N ARG A 14 -7.02 -5.63 -8.61
CA ARG A 14 -6.11 -4.62 -8.06
C ARG A 14 -4.65 -4.90 -8.41
N ILE A 15 -4.20 -6.15 -8.29
CA ILE A 15 -2.83 -6.53 -8.66
C ILE A 15 -2.58 -6.27 -10.14
N MET A 16 -3.52 -6.66 -10.99
CA MET A 16 -3.38 -6.49 -12.44
C MET A 16 -3.40 -5.01 -12.85
N GLU A 17 -4.33 -4.22 -12.33
CA GLU A 17 -4.42 -2.77 -12.59
C GLU A 17 -3.15 -2.05 -12.10
N LEU A 18 -2.64 -2.41 -10.90
CA LEU A 18 -1.39 -1.85 -10.39
C LEU A 18 -0.21 -2.17 -11.33
N SER A 19 -0.18 -3.34 -11.93
CA SER A 19 0.88 -3.74 -12.87
C SER A 19 0.88 -2.96 -14.19
N GLU A 20 -0.21 -2.26 -14.54
CA GLU A 20 -0.29 -1.43 -15.76
C GLU A 20 0.49 -0.11 -15.64
N PHE A 21 0.82 0.33 -14.42
CA PHE A 21 1.73 1.46 -14.21
C PHE A 21 3.17 0.99 -14.44
N THR A 22 3.62 1.01 -15.69
CA THR A 22 4.94 0.46 -16.08
C THR A 22 5.59 1.28 -17.19
N GLU A 23 6.90 1.16 -17.32
CA GLU A 23 7.63 1.73 -18.43
C GLU A 23 7.26 1.02 -19.75
N PRO A 24 7.05 1.76 -20.88
CA PRO A 24 6.55 1.19 -22.13
C PRO A 24 7.42 0.04 -22.70
N ASN A 25 8.74 0.13 -22.53
CA ASN A 25 9.71 -0.82 -23.11
C ASN A 25 10.38 -1.69 -22.04
N ARG A 26 9.95 -1.61 -20.79
CA ARG A 26 10.51 -2.36 -19.66
C ARG A 26 9.36 -2.80 -18.77
N PRO A 27 8.68 -3.90 -19.13
CA PRO A 27 7.47 -4.33 -18.44
C PRO A 27 7.72 -4.54 -16.94
N TRP A 28 6.70 -4.16 -16.17
CA TRP A 28 6.68 -4.19 -14.72
C TRP A 28 7.84 -3.42 -14.07
N THR A 29 8.14 -2.26 -14.65
CA THR A 29 9.12 -1.30 -14.12
C THR A 29 8.42 -0.03 -13.67
N ARG A 30 8.53 0.30 -12.41
CA ARG A 30 7.91 1.45 -11.76
C ARG A 30 8.88 2.02 -10.71
N LEU A 31 9.94 2.65 -11.22
CA LEU A 31 11.02 3.15 -10.38
C LEU A 31 10.52 4.20 -9.38
N ALA A 32 11.01 4.12 -8.16
CA ALA A 32 10.75 5.11 -7.12
C ALA A 32 11.00 6.53 -7.62
N PHE A 33 10.13 7.46 -7.26
CA PHE A 33 10.11 8.87 -7.66
C PHE A 33 9.83 9.15 -9.14
N GLY A 34 9.72 8.12 -9.99
CA GLY A 34 9.36 8.26 -11.41
C GLY A 34 7.87 8.59 -11.62
N GLU A 35 7.53 9.02 -12.84
CA GLU A 35 6.16 9.41 -13.19
C GLU A 35 5.16 8.24 -13.06
N ASN A 36 5.55 7.02 -13.46
CA ASN A 36 4.70 5.85 -13.29
C ASN A 36 4.47 5.50 -11.82
N HIS A 37 5.48 5.71 -10.96
CA HIS A 37 5.33 5.52 -9.51
C HIS A 37 4.38 6.58 -8.92
N ARG A 38 4.52 7.85 -9.30
CA ARG A 38 3.62 8.92 -8.87
C ARG A 38 2.15 8.61 -9.24
N ARG A 39 1.89 8.23 -10.50
CA ARG A 39 0.56 7.84 -10.98
C ARG A 39 0.01 6.60 -10.27
N CYS A 40 0.87 5.61 -10.03
CA CYS A 40 0.51 4.43 -9.27
C CYS A 40 0.08 4.80 -7.84
N ARG A 41 0.82 5.64 -7.16
CA ARG A 41 0.46 6.09 -5.80
C ARG A 41 -0.85 6.87 -5.75
N GLU A 42 -1.16 7.66 -6.78
CA GLU A 42 -2.48 8.31 -6.90
C GLU A 42 -3.60 7.28 -7.03
N TRP A 43 -3.40 6.24 -7.82
CA TRP A 43 -4.34 5.13 -7.93
C TRP A 43 -4.49 4.36 -6.60
N VAL A 44 -3.37 4.05 -5.92
CA VAL A 44 -3.39 3.40 -4.59
C VAL A 44 -4.17 4.25 -3.58
N ARG A 45 -3.97 5.57 -3.58
CA ARG A 45 -4.75 6.50 -2.75
C ARG A 45 -6.25 6.35 -2.99
N ALA A 46 -6.67 6.28 -4.25
CA ALA A 46 -8.08 6.09 -4.60
C ALA A 46 -8.60 4.73 -4.10
N GLN A 47 -7.83 3.64 -4.27
CA GLN A 47 -8.21 2.31 -3.79
C GLN A 47 -8.33 2.24 -2.26
N MET A 48 -7.43 2.91 -1.53
CA MET A 48 -7.53 3.03 -0.07
C MET A 48 -8.78 3.81 0.34
N ALA A 49 -9.09 4.93 -0.34
CA ALA A 49 -10.29 5.72 -0.06
C ALA A 49 -11.59 4.94 -0.36
N GLU A 50 -11.64 4.19 -1.47
CA GLU A 50 -12.77 3.30 -1.79
C GLU A 50 -12.96 2.19 -0.74
N ALA A 51 -11.87 1.73 -0.11
CA ALA A 51 -11.91 0.78 1.00
C ALA A 51 -12.32 1.40 2.35
N GLY A 52 -12.71 2.70 2.36
CA GLY A 52 -13.17 3.40 3.55
C GLY A 52 -12.04 3.92 4.46
N LEU A 53 -10.82 4.09 3.93
CA LEU A 53 -9.69 4.62 4.67
C LEU A 53 -9.54 6.14 4.44
N SER A 54 -9.19 6.87 5.50
CA SER A 54 -8.72 8.26 5.40
C SER A 54 -7.23 8.26 5.06
N VAL A 55 -6.85 8.88 3.93
CA VAL A 55 -5.49 8.74 3.39
C VAL A 55 -4.65 9.99 3.58
N GLY A 56 -3.52 9.83 4.25
CA GLY A 56 -2.49 10.84 4.47
C GLY A 56 -1.13 10.42 3.93
N VAL A 57 -0.16 11.32 4.09
CA VAL A 57 1.27 11.05 3.84
C VAL A 57 2.03 11.48 5.08
N ASP A 58 2.89 10.63 5.59
CA ASP A 58 3.72 10.92 6.75
C ASP A 58 4.98 11.73 6.37
N PRO A 59 5.76 12.23 7.34
CA PRO A 59 7.01 12.95 7.06
C PRO A 59 8.08 12.12 6.33
N GLY A 60 8.02 10.78 6.39
CA GLY A 60 8.89 9.88 5.65
C GLY A 60 8.44 9.65 4.20
N GLY A 61 7.29 10.22 3.82
CA GLY A 61 6.71 10.09 2.49
C GLY A 61 5.88 8.82 2.29
N ASN A 62 5.66 8.02 3.34
CA ASN A 62 4.77 6.86 3.27
C ASN A 62 3.33 7.32 3.10
N MET A 63 2.58 6.64 2.24
CA MET A 63 1.14 6.84 2.15
C MET A 63 0.44 5.91 3.13
N ILE A 64 -0.36 6.49 4.02
CA ILE A 64 -1.04 5.76 5.09
C ILE A 64 -2.54 5.98 4.98
N GLY A 65 -3.27 4.89 4.76
CA GLY A 65 -4.72 4.87 4.83
C GLY A 65 -5.17 4.37 6.20
N THR A 66 -5.91 5.17 6.95
CA THR A 66 -6.32 4.89 8.32
C THR A 66 -7.83 4.72 8.42
N ARG A 67 -8.28 3.70 9.14
CA ARG A 67 -9.64 3.57 9.67
C ARG A 67 -9.58 3.49 11.18
N GLU A 68 -10.23 4.45 11.84
CA GLU A 68 -10.26 4.54 13.30
C GLU A 68 -10.90 3.30 13.93
N GLY A 69 -10.29 2.82 15.00
CA GLY A 69 -10.85 1.77 15.84
C GLY A 69 -11.88 2.31 16.84
N ARG A 70 -12.71 1.42 17.39
CA ARG A 70 -13.73 1.78 18.40
C ARG A 70 -13.12 2.31 19.70
N ARG A 71 -11.90 1.90 20.06
CA ARG A 71 -11.25 2.24 21.32
C ARG A 71 -10.09 3.19 21.06
N LYS A 72 -10.28 4.44 21.47
CA LYS A 72 -9.21 5.45 21.40
C LYS A 72 -8.02 5.09 22.30
N GLY A 73 -6.82 5.42 21.84
CA GLY A 73 -5.58 5.25 22.57
C GLY A 73 -4.95 3.86 22.51
N LEU A 74 -5.58 2.92 21.79
CA LEU A 74 -4.92 1.67 21.46
C LEU A 74 -3.94 1.88 20.27
N PRO A 75 -2.81 1.15 20.24
CA PRO A 75 -1.92 1.19 19.08
C PRO A 75 -2.63 0.66 17.84
N ALA A 76 -2.30 1.20 16.67
CA ALA A 76 -2.87 0.73 15.40
C ALA A 76 -2.35 -0.69 15.05
N ILE A 77 -3.17 -1.41 14.31
CA ILE A 77 -2.74 -2.61 13.57
C ILE A 77 -2.35 -2.13 12.18
N ALA A 78 -1.07 -2.27 11.82
CA ALA A 78 -0.57 -1.85 10.53
C ALA A 78 -0.29 -3.05 9.63
N CYS A 79 -0.62 -2.92 8.35
CA CYS A 79 -0.24 -3.84 7.28
C CYS A 79 0.04 -3.05 6.01
N GLY A 80 0.88 -3.57 5.14
CA GLY A 80 1.22 -2.85 3.91
C GLY A 80 2.38 -3.50 3.18
N SER A 81 2.82 -2.83 2.13
CA SER A 81 3.99 -3.16 1.32
C SER A 81 4.44 -1.89 0.58
N HIS A 82 4.93 -2.02 -0.65
CA HIS A 82 5.39 -0.91 -1.48
C HIS A 82 4.78 -0.97 -2.88
N SER A 83 4.77 0.17 -3.55
CA SER A 83 4.26 0.29 -4.91
C SER A 83 5.36 0.50 -5.95
N ASP A 84 6.58 0.84 -5.58
CA ASP A 84 7.71 0.92 -6.49
C ASP A 84 8.26 -0.48 -6.85
N THR A 85 9.13 -0.55 -7.86
CA THR A 85 9.80 -1.77 -8.31
C THR A 85 11.23 -1.48 -8.75
N VAL A 86 12.08 -2.50 -8.73
CA VAL A 86 13.33 -2.51 -9.52
C VAL A 86 12.99 -2.60 -11.02
N PRO A 87 13.96 -2.34 -11.93
CA PRO A 87 13.77 -2.62 -13.35
C PRO A 87 13.39 -4.09 -13.60
N ASN A 88 12.30 -4.31 -14.33
CA ASN A 88 11.72 -5.64 -14.59
C ASN A 88 11.38 -6.43 -13.31
N GLY A 89 10.94 -5.74 -12.24
CA GLY A 89 10.71 -6.32 -10.92
C GLY A 89 9.52 -7.27 -10.82
N GLY A 90 8.71 -7.33 -11.85
CA GLY A 90 7.56 -8.24 -11.90
C GLY A 90 6.25 -7.60 -11.44
N ARG A 91 5.18 -8.40 -11.45
CA ARG A 91 3.82 -7.93 -11.14
C ARG A 91 3.47 -8.01 -9.66
N PHE A 92 4.18 -8.81 -8.90
CA PHE A 92 3.72 -9.24 -7.57
C PHE A 92 4.54 -8.67 -6.44
N ASP A 93 5.82 -8.39 -6.67
CA ASP A 93 6.69 -7.82 -5.67
C ASP A 93 6.16 -6.45 -5.21
N GLY A 94 6.04 -6.27 -3.91
CA GLY A 94 5.35 -5.15 -3.27
C GLY A 94 3.84 -5.09 -3.55
N ALA A 95 3.48 -5.17 -4.85
CA ALA A 95 2.11 -5.01 -5.34
C ALA A 95 1.11 -6.00 -4.71
N ALA A 96 1.48 -7.27 -4.59
CA ALA A 96 0.60 -8.28 -4.00
C ALA A 96 0.32 -8.00 -2.51
N GLY A 97 1.35 -7.63 -1.76
CA GLY A 97 1.21 -7.27 -0.34
C GLY A 97 0.35 -6.02 -0.14
N LEU A 98 0.58 -4.99 -0.95
CA LEU A 98 -0.19 -3.75 -0.89
C LEU A 98 -1.66 -3.97 -1.29
N ALA A 99 -1.92 -4.67 -2.38
CA ALA A 99 -3.28 -5.00 -2.81
C ALA A 99 -4.01 -5.86 -1.75
N ALA A 100 -3.31 -6.81 -1.12
CA ALA A 100 -3.87 -7.62 -0.03
C ALA A 100 -4.22 -6.77 1.20
N ALA A 101 -3.38 -5.81 1.57
CA ALA A 101 -3.66 -4.90 2.68
C ALA A 101 -4.91 -4.04 2.42
N VAL A 102 -5.05 -3.50 1.20
CA VAL A 102 -6.25 -2.76 0.79
C VAL A 102 -7.47 -3.69 0.76
N GLU A 103 -7.32 -4.94 0.32
CA GLU A 103 -8.42 -5.92 0.29
C GLU A 103 -8.90 -6.28 1.71
N ILE A 104 -8.00 -6.39 2.69
CA ILE A 104 -8.36 -6.58 4.09
C ILE A 104 -9.27 -5.43 4.57
N ALA A 105 -8.89 -4.18 4.29
CA ALA A 105 -9.70 -3.03 4.65
C ALA A 105 -11.08 -3.05 3.98
N SER A 106 -11.13 -3.39 2.68
CA SER A 106 -12.39 -3.54 1.93
C SER A 106 -13.27 -4.66 2.51
N ALA A 107 -12.69 -5.84 2.78
CA ALA A 107 -13.44 -6.98 3.33
C ALA A 107 -14.02 -6.68 4.72
N LEU A 108 -13.30 -5.94 5.56
CA LEU A 108 -13.82 -5.48 6.84
C LEU A 108 -14.98 -4.49 6.65
N ALA A 109 -14.89 -3.57 5.68
CA ALA A 109 -15.96 -2.63 5.38
C ALA A 109 -17.20 -3.32 4.80
N ASP A 110 -17.03 -4.23 3.85
CA ASP A 110 -18.11 -4.99 3.20
C ASP A 110 -18.93 -5.85 4.19
N ASN A 111 -18.32 -6.20 5.32
CA ASN A 111 -18.97 -7.04 6.34
C ASN A 111 -19.34 -6.27 7.62
N ASP A 112 -19.27 -4.94 7.59
CA ASP A 112 -19.54 -4.06 8.74
C ASP A 112 -18.75 -4.46 10.01
N VAL A 113 -17.51 -4.92 9.81
CA VAL A 113 -16.64 -5.33 10.92
C VAL A 113 -15.83 -4.12 11.42
N GLU A 114 -16.08 -3.74 12.66
CA GLU A 114 -15.30 -2.75 13.37
C GLU A 114 -14.27 -3.41 14.30
N LEU A 115 -13.03 -2.95 14.22
CA LEU A 115 -11.95 -3.37 15.10
C LEU A 115 -11.89 -2.47 16.34
N ASP A 116 -11.35 -2.97 17.44
CA ASP A 116 -11.05 -2.14 18.60
C ASP A 116 -9.86 -1.21 18.32
N HIS A 117 -8.87 -1.71 17.62
CA HIS A 117 -7.67 -0.97 17.19
C HIS A 117 -7.95 -0.26 15.85
N SER A 118 -7.31 0.89 15.64
CA SER A 118 -7.25 1.49 14.31
C SER A 118 -6.51 0.53 13.34
N LEU A 119 -6.95 0.51 12.08
CA LEU A 119 -6.28 -0.19 10.99
C LEU A 119 -5.51 0.83 10.16
N GLU A 120 -4.24 0.54 9.90
CA GLU A 120 -3.41 1.32 8.97
C GLU A 120 -2.95 0.45 7.80
N VAL A 121 -3.21 0.92 6.58
CA VAL A 121 -2.68 0.33 5.35
C VAL A 121 -1.58 1.25 4.84
N ILE A 122 -0.36 0.72 4.67
CA ILE A 122 0.82 1.52 4.36
C ILE A 122 1.40 1.14 2.99
N ASP A 123 1.59 2.14 2.13
CA ASP A 123 2.45 2.09 0.95
C ASP A 123 3.78 2.74 1.31
N PHE A 124 4.80 1.93 1.62
CA PHE A 124 6.13 2.38 1.99
C PHE A 124 6.83 3.03 0.81
N LEU A 125 7.36 4.24 1.01
CA LEU A 125 8.06 4.99 -0.03
C LEU A 125 9.41 4.37 -0.35
N ALA A 126 9.69 4.15 -1.66
CA ALA A 126 11.00 3.76 -2.18
C ALA A 126 11.64 2.62 -1.38
N GLU A 127 10.94 1.48 -1.37
CA GLU A 127 11.40 0.29 -0.66
C GLU A 127 12.57 -0.35 -1.40
N GLU A 128 12.47 -0.43 -2.72
CA GLU A 128 13.45 -1.05 -3.58
C GLU A 128 14.74 -0.22 -3.73
N PRO A 129 15.87 -0.86 -4.04
CA PRO A 129 17.08 -0.16 -4.44
C PRO A 129 16.81 0.77 -5.64
N ASN A 130 17.27 2.01 -5.55
CA ASN A 130 17.02 3.02 -6.55
C ASN A 130 18.32 3.74 -6.98
N GLU A 131 18.22 4.58 -8.02
CA GLU A 131 19.35 5.32 -8.59
C GLU A 131 20.01 6.34 -7.63
N PHE A 132 19.35 6.65 -6.52
CA PHE A 132 19.89 7.54 -5.48
C PHE A 132 20.75 6.81 -4.45
N GLY A 133 20.99 5.50 -4.63
CA GLY A 133 21.87 4.70 -3.77
C GLY A 133 21.28 4.34 -2.41
N THR A 134 19.95 4.39 -2.28
CA THR A 134 19.26 4.05 -1.04
C THR A 134 18.11 3.08 -1.32
N SER A 135 17.66 2.40 -0.27
CA SER A 135 16.47 1.54 -0.27
C SER A 135 15.76 1.63 1.07
N CYS A 136 14.57 1.04 1.16
CA CYS A 136 13.78 0.99 2.38
C CYS A 136 13.55 2.38 3.00
N VAL A 137 13.42 3.42 2.16
CA VAL A 137 13.36 4.82 2.63
C VAL A 137 12.22 5.01 3.62
N GLY A 138 11.03 4.58 3.23
CA GLY A 138 9.82 4.74 4.04
C GLY A 138 9.85 3.93 5.33
N SER A 139 10.25 2.67 5.27
CA SER A 139 10.32 1.80 6.45
C SER A 139 11.42 2.24 7.42
N ARG A 140 12.58 2.70 6.92
CA ARG A 140 13.64 3.30 7.75
C ARG A 140 13.20 4.59 8.41
N ALA A 141 12.38 5.41 7.73
CA ALA A 141 11.79 6.60 8.35
C ALA A 141 10.89 6.24 9.53
N VAL A 142 10.03 5.22 9.38
CA VAL A 142 9.18 4.72 10.47
C VAL A 142 10.00 4.16 11.62
N ALA A 143 11.11 3.47 11.34
CA ALA A 143 12.01 2.94 12.34
C ALA A 143 12.91 4.00 13.02
N GLY A 144 12.90 5.26 12.53
CA GLY A 144 13.79 6.32 13.02
C GLY A 144 15.24 6.17 12.57
N GLU A 145 15.48 5.38 11.51
CA GLU A 145 16.82 5.07 10.98
C GLU A 145 17.16 5.84 9.70
N LEU A 146 16.27 6.71 9.24
CA LEU A 146 16.55 7.58 8.10
C LEU A 146 17.30 8.82 8.61
N THR A 147 18.59 8.90 8.29
CA THR A 147 19.48 10.02 8.65
C THR A 147 19.87 10.81 7.43
#